data_502d1f9f63c8e8cb5eb8b5dddc1e1d9f
#
_entry.id   502d1f9f63c8e8cb5eb8b5dddc1e1d9f
#
_cell.length_a   1.000
_cell.length_b   1.000
_cell.length_c   1.000
_cell.angle_alpha   90.00
_cell.angle_beta   90.00
_cell.angle_gamma   90.00
#
_symmetry.space_group_name_H-M   'P 1'
#
loop_
_entity.id
_entity.type
_entity.pdbx_description
1 polymer ?
#
loop_
_entity_poly.entity_id
_entity_poly.type
_entity_poly.pdbx_seq_one_letter_code
_entity_poly.pdbx_strand_id
1 'polypeptide(L)'
;LLLYGVIFSTAVNFGLPVLVRTSGWVFVFVLLLTLLLTLNDPIGPSSIYYNVLIQDNFTCFIKVFIIIASIFCIVVSFDYIREERINAFEYIILLSLSILGMLLLTSSYNLISMYLAIELQSLCLYVLAAFKKRSAFSTEAGLKYFILGALSSGILLFGSSLIYGFTGTTSFEEISKLSTGLSTLGDLEYSGLLVGLGFIGAGILFKMAAVPFHMWSPDVYEGAPTPISAFFAIVPKIALIALFSRIFLFTFHDLIGSWQYIILLCSFGSMIVGAFGALQQRKIKRLLAYSSIGHVGYMLIGISAGTLEGLQGVLIYIILYMVMSTCMWTTLLSLSYQNKVGRVK
;
A
#
# COMPACT_ATOMS: atom_id res chain seq x y z
N LEU A 1 -4.73 21.64 -8.74
CA LEU A 1 -5.99 21.21 -8.09
C LEU A 1 -6.15 21.82 -6.70
N LEU A 2 -5.15 21.76 -5.81
CA LEU A 2 -5.24 22.27 -4.45
C LEU A 2 -5.52 23.78 -4.43
N LEU A 3 -4.73 24.58 -5.12
CA LEU A 3 -4.92 26.03 -5.21
C LEU A 3 -6.30 26.39 -5.80
N TYR A 4 -6.68 25.74 -6.89
CA TYR A 4 -7.98 25.94 -7.51
C TYR A 4 -9.11 25.57 -6.54
N GLY A 5 -9.03 24.43 -5.88
CA GLY A 5 -10.02 23.97 -4.92
C GLY A 5 -10.20 24.92 -3.75
N VAL A 6 -9.12 25.43 -3.16
CA VAL A 6 -9.18 26.39 -2.05
C VAL A 6 -9.90 27.68 -2.46
N ILE A 7 -9.58 28.22 -3.64
CA ILE A 7 -10.17 29.50 -4.12
C ILE A 7 -11.68 29.31 -4.40
N PHE A 8 -12.06 28.26 -5.13
CA PHE A 8 -13.44 28.07 -5.57
C PHE A 8 -14.34 27.39 -4.54
N SER A 9 -13.82 26.48 -3.70
CA SER A 9 -14.64 25.80 -2.68
C SER A 9 -15.05 26.71 -1.53
N THR A 10 -14.26 27.74 -1.22
CA THR A 10 -14.50 28.71 -0.16
C THR A 10 -15.23 29.98 -0.63
N ALA A 11 -15.40 30.15 -1.95
CA ALA A 11 -16.01 31.33 -2.52
C ALA A 11 -17.56 31.33 -2.34
N VAL A 12 -18.06 32.14 -1.45
CA VAL A 12 -19.52 32.33 -1.20
C VAL A 12 -20.26 32.77 -2.47
N ASN A 13 -19.59 33.54 -3.35
CA ASN A 13 -20.16 34.04 -4.59
C ASN A 13 -20.54 32.94 -5.59
N PHE A 14 -19.90 31.77 -5.52
CA PHE A 14 -20.16 30.60 -6.38
C PHE A 14 -21.07 29.56 -5.71
N GLY A 15 -21.72 29.88 -4.59
CA GLY A 15 -22.62 28.95 -3.91
C GLY A 15 -21.95 27.71 -3.34
N LEU A 16 -20.66 27.77 -2.98
CA LEU A 16 -19.85 26.67 -2.47
C LEU A 16 -19.92 25.43 -3.42
N PRO A 17 -19.43 25.50 -4.64
CA PRO A 17 -19.58 24.45 -5.62
C PRO A 17 -18.94 23.16 -5.16
N VAL A 18 -19.61 22.04 -5.40
CA VAL A 18 -19.10 20.68 -5.12
C VAL A 18 -18.07 20.31 -6.16
N LEU A 19 -16.79 20.46 -5.85
CA LEU A 19 -15.68 20.24 -6.77
C LEU A 19 -15.21 18.77 -6.84
N VAL A 20 -15.71 17.89 -5.96
CA VAL A 20 -15.20 16.51 -5.86
C VAL A 20 -15.32 15.73 -7.16
N ARG A 21 -16.49 15.81 -7.82
CA ARG A 21 -16.71 15.04 -9.06
C ARG A 21 -15.88 15.59 -10.23
N THR A 22 -15.80 16.90 -10.37
CA THR A 22 -15.02 17.54 -11.45
C THR A 22 -13.53 17.33 -11.24
N SER A 23 -13.03 17.55 -10.03
CA SER A 23 -11.61 17.27 -9.70
C SER A 23 -11.28 15.79 -9.83
N GLY A 24 -12.22 14.89 -9.49
CA GLY A 24 -12.06 13.47 -9.66
C GLY A 24 -11.90 13.03 -11.11
N TRP A 25 -12.73 13.56 -12.04
CA TRP A 25 -12.58 13.26 -13.46
C TRP A 25 -11.29 13.83 -14.06
N VAL A 26 -10.89 15.04 -13.64
CA VAL A 26 -9.58 15.60 -14.05
C VAL A 26 -8.45 14.69 -13.57
N PHE A 27 -8.54 14.18 -12.34
CA PHE A 27 -7.51 13.28 -11.82
C PHE A 27 -7.50 11.92 -12.52
N VAL A 28 -8.66 11.34 -12.85
CA VAL A 28 -8.76 10.12 -13.67
C VAL A 28 -8.11 10.34 -15.04
N PHE A 29 -8.35 11.48 -15.67
CA PHE A 29 -7.70 11.83 -16.94
C PHE A 29 -6.17 11.91 -16.80
N VAL A 30 -5.66 12.52 -15.73
CA VAL A 30 -4.21 12.54 -15.44
C VAL A 30 -3.66 11.13 -15.24
N LEU A 31 -4.39 10.25 -14.53
CA LEU A 31 -3.99 8.86 -14.36
C LEU A 31 -3.97 8.07 -15.68
N LEU A 32 -4.90 8.34 -16.59
CA LEU A 32 -4.89 7.75 -17.94
C LEU A 32 -3.69 8.22 -18.74
N LEU A 33 -3.33 9.50 -18.67
CA LEU A 33 -2.12 10.02 -19.30
C LEU A 33 -0.85 9.40 -18.71
N THR A 34 -0.77 9.27 -17.38
CA THR A 34 0.38 8.59 -16.75
C THR A 34 0.46 7.12 -17.13
N LEU A 35 -0.67 6.44 -17.31
CA LEU A 35 -0.71 5.06 -17.80
C LEU A 35 -0.16 4.96 -19.23
N LEU A 36 -0.56 5.85 -20.11
CA LEU A 36 -0.02 5.90 -21.50
C LEU A 36 1.48 6.17 -21.51
N LEU A 37 1.96 7.07 -20.64
CA LEU A 37 3.40 7.36 -20.52
C LEU A 37 4.16 6.15 -20.00
N THR A 38 3.67 5.46 -18.94
CA THR A 38 4.34 4.27 -18.41
C THR A 38 4.35 3.08 -19.37
N LEU A 39 3.35 2.95 -20.25
CA LEU A 39 3.35 1.93 -21.30
C LEU A 39 4.29 2.25 -22.46
N ASN A 40 4.62 3.52 -22.67
CA ASN A 40 5.52 3.98 -23.74
C ASN A 40 6.97 4.19 -23.25
N ASP A 41 7.27 3.89 -22.00
CA ASP A 41 8.62 3.97 -21.46
C ASP A 41 9.55 2.97 -22.18
N PRO A 42 10.80 3.34 -22.48
CA PRO A 42 11.73 2.46 -23.17
C PRO A 42 12.03 1.22 -22.31
N ILE A 43 12.01 0.06 -22.97
CA ILE A 43 12.27 -1.24 -22.37
C ILE A 43 13.76 -1.34 -22.02
N GLY A 44 14.11 -1.20 -20.75
CA GLY A 44 15.47 -1.38 -20.26
C GLY A 44 15.67 -0.79 -18.86
N PRO A 45 16.56 -1.36 -18.05
CA PRO A 45 16.84 -0.81 -16.73
C PRO A 45 17.52 0.55 -16.87
N SER A 46 16.90 1.58 -16.33
CA SER A 46 17.46 2.92 -16.25
C SER A 46 17.44 3.42 -14.81
N SER A 47 18.57 3.89 -14.34
CA SER A 47 18.66 4.56 -13.04
C SER A 47 18.43 6.06 -13.21
N ILE A 48 17.63 6.62 -12.31
CA ILE A 48 17.25 8.03 -12.32
C ILE A 48 17.74 8.65 -11.01
N TYR A 49 18.20 9.91 -11.06
CA TYR A 49 18.68 10.66 -9.89
C TYR A 49 19.79 9.93 -9.10
N TYR A 50 20.91 9.59 -9.77
CA TYR A 50 22.05 8.93 -9.12
C TYR A 50 21.69 7.64 -8.37
N ASN A 51 20.96 6.75 -9.01
CA ASN A 51 20.49 5.47 -8.43
C ASN A 51 19.51 5.60 -7.24
N VAL A 52 18.85 6.75 -7.07
CA VAL A 52 17.79 6.88 -6.06
C VAL A 52 16.52 6.16 -6.48
N LEU A 53 16.21 6.22 -7.78
CA LEU A 53 15.05 5.56 -8.39
C LEU A 53 15.52 4.69 -9.56
N ILE A 54 14.84 3.55 -9.75
CA ILE A 54 15.06 2.66 -10.87
C ILE A 54 13.77 2.48 -11.68
N GLN A 55 13.94 2.45 -13.00
CA GLN A 55 12.87 2.11 -13.94
C GLN A 55 13.29 0.82 -14.66
N ASP A 56 12.60 -0.26 -14.40
CA ASP A 56 12.80 -1.57 -15.01
C ASP A 56 11.44 -2.19 -15.41
N ASN A 57 11.45 -3.29 -16.12
CA ASN A 57 10.22 -3.96 -16.56
C ASN A 57 9.31 -4.35 -15.39
N PHE A 58 9.90 -4.70 -14.25
CA PHE A 58 9.17 -5.03 -13.04
C PHE A 58 8.42 -3.79 -12.50
N THR A 59 9.11 -2.64 -12.41
CA THR A 59 8.47 -1.39 -11.96
C THR A 59 7.38 -0.93 -12.90
N CYS A 60 7.59 -0.97 -14.21
CA CYS A 60 6.58 -0.62 -15.20
C CYS A 60 5.33 -1.49 -15.05
N PHE A 61 5.52 -2.80 -14.95
CA PHE A 61 4.43 -3.75 -14.75
C PHE A 61 3.59 -3.41 -13.51
N ILE A 62 4.22 -3.23 -12.37
CA ILE A 62 3.51 -2.92 -11.10
C ILE A 62 2.83 -1.55 -11.15
N LYS A 63 3.48 -0.53 -11.71
CA LYS A 63 2.89 0.81 -11.88
C LYS A 63 1.59 0.78 -12.68
N VAL A 64 1.56 0.02 -13.77
CA VAL A 64 0.35 -0.14 -14.59
C VAL A 64 -0.81 -0.67 -13.74
N PHE A 65 -0.59 -1.69 -12.92
CA PHE A 65 -1.65 -2.25 -12.05
C PHE A 65 -2.07 -1.29 -10.94
N ILE A 66 -1.13 -0.55 -10.34
CA ILE A 66 -1.44 0.49 -9.35
C ILE A 66 -2.34 1.56 -9.97
N ILE A 67 -2.03 2.03 -11.17
CA ILE A 67 -2.81 3.08 -11.86
C ILE A 67 -4.20 2.55 -12.21
N ILE A 68 -4.32 1.35 -12.78
CA ILE A 68 -5.60 0.74 -13.14
C ILE A 68 -6.47 0.56 -11.88
N ALA A 69 -5.92 -0.03 -10.82
CA ALA A 69 -6.65 -0.25 -9.57
C ALA A 69 -7.11 1.08 -8.95
N SER A 70 -6.27 2.12 -8.99
CA SER A 70 -6.62 3.44 -8.46
C SER A 70 -7.73 4.12 -9.26
N ILE A 71 -7.73 4.03 -10.60
CA ILE A 71 -8.82 4.54 -11.44
C ILE A 71 -10.13 3.88 -11.05
N PHE A 72 -10.17 2.55 -10.92
CA PHE A 72 -11.38 1.84 -10.49
C PHE A 72 -11.88 2.32 -9.13
N CYS A 73 -11.01 2.40 -8.14
CA CYS A 73 -11.39 2.86 -6.79
C CYS A 73 -11.94 4.29 -6.79
N ILE A 74 -11.36 5.19 -7.60
CA ILE A 74 -11.82 6.58 -7.69
C ILE A 74 -13.19 6.66 -8.36
N VAL A 75 -13.39 6.00 -9.50
CA VAL A 75 -14.66 6.03 -10.23
C VAL A 75 -15.80 5.49 -9.37
N VAL A 76 -15.58 4.38 -8.70
CA VAL A 76 -16.59 3.75 -7.81
C VAL A 76 -16.89 4.62 -6.57
N SER A 77 -15.96 5.47 -6.15
CA SER A 77 -16.15 6.35 -4.99
C SER A 77 -17.11 7.52 -5.21
N PHE A 78 -17.33 7.97 -6.45
CA PHE A 78 -18.06 9.20 -6.74
C PHE A 78 -19.51 9.21 -6.22
N ASP A 79 -20.24 8.12 -6.42
CA ASP A 79 -21.65 8.03 -6.01
C ASP A 79 -21.77 7.98 -4.49
N TYR A 80 -20.89 7.24 -3.83
CA TYR A 80 -20.85 7.16 -2.37
C TYR A 80 -20.56 8.51 -1.71
N ILE A 81 -19.58 9.25 -2.22
CA ILE A 81 -19.20 10.57 -1.69
C ILE A 81 -20.35 11.57 -1.81
N ARG A 82 -21.08 11.53 -2.93
CA ARG A 82 -22.26 12.37 -3.17
C ARG A 82 -23.37 12.07 -2.17
N GLU A 83 -23.65 10.79 -1.91
CA GLU A 83 -24.72 10.37 -1.01
C GLU A 83 -24.44 10.68 0.46
N GLU A 84 -23.24 10.39 0.90
CA GLU A 84 -22.83 10.64 2.29
C GLU A 84 -22.56 12.14 2.56
N ARG A 85 -22.71 12.99 1.54
CA ARG A 85 -22.42 14.43 1.61
C ARG A 85 -21.03 14.76 2.13
N ILE A 86 -20.06 13.92 1.81
CA ILE A 86 -18.65 14.11 2.13
C ILE A 86 -18.01 14.89 0.96
N ASN A 87 -18.50 16.09 0.70
CA ASN A 87 -18.12 16.90 -0.45
C ASN A 87 -16.90 17.76 -0.11
N ALA A 88 -15.74 17.11 0.06
CA ALA A 88 -14.49 17.81 0.30
C ALA A 88 -13.51 17.49 -0.85
N PHE A 89 -13.05 18.52 -1.56
CA PHE A 89 -12.12 18.37 -2.68
C PHE A 89 -10.77 17.80 -2.22
N GLU A 90 -10.44 17.94 -0.94
CA GLU A 90 -9.24 17.40 -0.29
C GLU A 90 -9.17 15.86 -0.39
N TYR A 91 -10.32 15.19 -0.56
CA TYR A 91 -10.38 13.75 -0.75
C TYR A 91 -9.56 13.28 -1.96
N ILE A 92 -9.76 13.95 -3.11
CA ILE A 92 -9.05 13.61 -4.35
C ILE A 92 -7.57 13.96 -4.25
N ILE A 93 -7.22 15.06 -3.57
CA ILE A 93 -5.84 15.47 -3.37
C ILE A 93 -5.09 14.44 -2.50
N LEU A 94 -5.68 14.00 -1.39
CA LEU A 94 -5.08 12.98 -0.54
C LEU A 94 -4.91 11.65 -1.27
N LEU A 95 -5.89 11.23 -2.09
CA LEU A 95 -5.75 10.07 -2.95
C LEU A 95 -4.62 10.24 -3.96
N SER A 96 -4.51 11.40 -4.60
CA SER A 96 -3.45 11.65 -5.58
C SER A 96 -2.05 11.60 -4.97
N LEU A 97 -1.87 12.18 -3.79
CA LEU A 97 -0.61 12.12 -3.06
C LEU A 97 -0.27 10.70 -2.59
N SER A 98 -1.27 9.93 -2.15
CA SER A 98 -1.04 8.53 -1.76
C SER A 98 -0.63 7.67 -2.96
N ILE A 99 -1.26 7.84 -4.12
CA ILE A 99 -0.92 7.12 -5.35
C ILE A 99 0.48 7.51 -5.82
N LEU A 100 0.84 8.80 -5.77
CA LEU A 100 2.18 9.26 -6.07
C LEU A 100 3.22 8.59 -5.16
N GLY A 101 2.95 8.51 -3.85
CA GLY A 101 3.79 7.78 -2.90
C GLY A 101 3.97 6.31 -3.29
N MET A 102 2.90 5.62 -3.74
CA MET A 102 2.97 4.22 -4.18
C MET A 102 3.77 4.04 -5.47
N LEU A 103 3.62 4.95 -6.43
CA LEU A 103 4.41 4.93 -7.68
C LEU A 103 5.90 5.19 -7.43
N LEU A 104 6.23 6.11 -6.52
CA LEU A 104 7.61 6.32 -6.09
C LEU A 104 8.18 5.13 -5.33
N LEU A 105 7.34 4.50 -4.48
CA LEU A 105 7.72 3.33 -3.71
C LEU A 105 8.16 2.16 -4.59
N THR A 106 7.43 1.88 -5.66
CA THR A 106 7.76 0.81 -6.59
C THR A 106 9.06 1.05 -7.36
N SER A 107 9.42 2.32 -7.57
CA SER A 107 10.66 2.72 -8.24
C SER A 107 11.82 2.94 -7.27
N SER A 108 11.61 2.92 -5.95
CA SER A 108 12.65 3.21 -4.97
C SER A 108 13.79 2.19 -5.05
N TYR A 109 15.03 2.70 -5.07
CA TYR A 109 16.24 1.88 -5.12
C TYR A 109 17.26 2.25 -4.03
N ASN A 110 16.75 2.98 -3.01
CA ASN A 110 17.53 3.48 -1.89
C ASN A 110 16.67 3.41 -0.61
N LEU A 111 17.28 3.15 0.55
CA LEU A 111 16.59 3.10 1.85
C LEU A 111 15.85 4.41 2.18
N ILE A 112 16.43 5.56 1.85
CA ILE A 112 15.82 6.88 2.12
C ILE A 112 14.62 7.11 1.22
N SER A 113 14.74 6.87 -0.09
CA SER A 113 13.62 7.02 -1.04
C SER A 113 12.47 6.09 -0.72
N MET A 114 12.76 4.85 -0.32
CA MET A 114 11.79 3.88 0.16
C MET A 114 11.02 4.43 1.37
N TYR A 115 11.74 4.90 2.40
CA TYR A 115 11.12 5.43 3.61
C TYR A 115 10.21 6.63 3.33
N LEU A 116 10.71 7.61 2.57
CA LEU A 116 9.95 8.81 2.21
C LEU A 116 8.69 8.47 1.40
N ALA A 117 8.78 7.53 0.48
CA ALA A 117 7.63 7.09 -0.32
C ALA A 117 6.57 6.38 0.54
N ILE A 118 6.98 5.53 1.49
CA ILE A 118 6.09 4.90 2.47
C ILE A 118 5.40 5.95 3.34
N GLU A 119 6.13 6.97 3.83
CA GLU A 119 5.56 8.01 4.68
C GLU A 119 4.57 8.89 3.90
N LEU A 120 4.90 9.29 2.68
CA LEU A 120 3.99 10.06 1.82
C LEU A 120 2.67 9.32 1.62
N GLN A 121 2.72 8.03 1.31
CA GLN A 121 1.53 7.18 1.17
C GLN A 121 0.77 7.07 2.49
N SER A 122 1.45 6.75 3.59
CA SER A 122 0.80 6.39 4.85
C SER A 122 0.15 7.60 5.53
N LEU A 123 0.78 8.77 5.54
CA LEU A 123 0.19 10.00 6.10
C LEU A 123 -1.13 10.36 5.40
N CYS A 124 -1.18 10.26 4.07
CA CYS A 124 -2.42 10.48 3.33
C CYS A 124 -3.51 9.47 3.71
N LEU A 125 -3.14 8.18 3.86
CA LEU A 125 -4.08 7.12 4.21
C LEU A 125 -4.62 7.27 5.64
N TYR A 126 -3.83 7.75 6.60
CA TYR A 126 -4.29 8.03 7.98
C TYR A 126 -5.39 9.08 7.99
N VAL A 127 -5.21 10.18 7.25
CA VAL A 127 -6.23 11.24 7.15
C VAL A 127 -7.48 10.74 6.42
N LEU A 128 -7.31 9.96 5.35
CA LEU A 128 -8.44 9.36 4.62
C LEU A 128 -9.26 8.41 5.50
N ALA A 129 -8.64 7.62 6.39
CA ALA A 129 -9.36 6.75 7.32
C ALA A 129 -10.29 7.54 8.24
N ALA A 130 -9.87 8.73 8.71
CA ALA A 130 -10.64 9.63 9.59
C ALA A 130 -11.52 10.64 8.81
N PHE A 131 -11.68 10.49 7.50
CA PHE A 131 -12.26 11.53 6.65
C PHE A 131 -13.70 11.92 7.01
N LYS A 132 -14.49 10.98 7.53
CA LYS A 132 -15.86 11.24 8.00
C LYS A 132 -15.84 11.80 9.42
N LYS A 133 -15.48 13.09 9.58
CA LYS A 133 -15.27 13.80 10.87
C LYS A 133 -16.40 13.64 11.90
N ARG A 134 -17.66 13.49 11.46
CA ARG A 134 -18.84 13.39 12.34
C ARG A 134 -19.13 11.97 12.83
N SER A 135 -18.38 10.97 12.37
CA SER A 135 -18.54 9.56 12.77
C SER A 135 -17.47 9.19 13.78
N ALA A 136 -17.88 8.83 15.00
CA ALA A 136 -16.96 8.35 16.03
C ALA A 136 -16.17 7.11 15.57
N PHE A 137 -16.83 6.21 14.81
CA PHE A 137 -16.14 5.03 14.25
C PHE A 137 -15.02 5.39 13.28
N SER A 138 -15.23 6.42 12.42
CA SER A 138 -14.20 6.84 11.45
C SER A 138 -13.04 7.56 12.15
N THR A 139 -13.30 8.39 13.15
CA THR A 139 -12.25 9.07 13.91
C THR A 139 -11.45 8.10 14.76
N GLU A 140 -12.10 7.12 15.39
CA GLU A 140 -11.42 6.04 16.12
C GLU A 140 -10.55 5.19 15.19
N ALA A 141 -11.06 4.80 14.01
CA ALA A 141 -10.29 4.06 13.01
C ALA A 141 -9.05 4.82 12.56
N GLY A 142 -9.19 6.12 12.27
CA GLY A 142 -8.06 6.96 11.87
C GLY A 142 -7.03 7.11 12.97
N LEU A 143 -7.46 7.27 14.23
CA LEU A 143 -6.57 7.39 15.37
C LEU A 143 -5.79 6.09 15.64
N LYS A 144 -6.47 4.94 15.62
CA LYS A 144 -5.81 3.61 15.73
C LYS A 144 -4.78 3.41 14.61
N TYR A 145 -5.16 3.75 13.38
CA TYR A 145 -4.28 3.59 12.22
C TYR A 145 -3.06 4.50 12.31
N PHE A 146 -3.26 5.76 12.74
CA PHE A 146 -2.15 6.71 12.90
C PHE A 146 -1.16 6.29 13.99
N ILE A 147 -1.64 5.95 15.20
CA ILE A 147 -0.74 5.60 16.32
C ILE A 147 0.07 4.34 15.99
N LEU A 148 -0.61 3.27 15.57
CA LEU A 148 0.07 2.01 15.26
C LEU A 148 0.94 2.12 14.00
N GLY A 149 0.48 2.89 13.02
CA GLY A 149 1.21 3.16 11.80
C GLY A 149 2.47 3.99 12.02
N ALA A 150 2.43 5.02 12.87
CA ALA A 150 3.61 5.81 13.23
C ALA A 150 4.65 4.97 13.98
N LEU A 151 4.19 4.08 14.88
CA LEU A 151 5.08 3.13 15.55
C LEU A 151 5.80 2.23 14.54
N SER A 152 5.05 1.67 13.56
CA SER A 152 5.65 0.80 12.53
C SER A 152 6.64 1.53 11.64
N SER A 153 6.39 2.80 11.33
CA SER A 153 7.32 3.66 10.58
C SER A 153 8.59 3.94 11.37
N GLY A 154 8.49 4.15 12.67
CA GLY A 154 9.66 4.27 13.56
C GLY A 154 10.52 3.00 13.58
N ILE A 155 9.88 1.83 13.64
CA ILE A 155 10.55 0.52 13.57
C ILE A 155 11.27 0.35 12.21
N LEU A 156 10.62 0.72 11.11
CA LEU A 156 11.19 0.65 9.77
C LEU A 156 12.39 1.59 9.62
N LEU A 157 12.29 2.82 10.12
CA LEU A 157 13.38 3.80 10.09
C LEU A 157 14.57 3.31 10.93
N PHE A 158 14.31 2.76 12.11
CA PHE A 158 15.35 2.18 12.97
C PHE A 158 16.05 1.02 12.25
N GLY A 159 15.32 0.10 11.61
CA GLY A 159 15.90 -0.96 10.79
C GLY A 159 16.78 -0.43 9.66
N SER A 160 16.31 0.59 8.94
CA SER A 160 17.09 1.24 7.87
C SER A 160 18.36 1.90 8.41
N SER A 161 18.31 2.52 9.58
CA SER A 161 19.47 3.14 10.21
C SER A 161 20.51 2.11 10.66
N LEU A 162 20.08 0.93 11.13
CA LEU A 162 20.98 -0.17 11.44
C LEU A 162 21.69 -0.69 10.19
N ILE A 163 20.96 -0.93 9.10
CA ILE A 163 21.57 -1.37 7.85
C ILE A 163 22.59 -0.34 7.38
N TYR A 164 22.25 0.95 7.37
CA TYR A 164 23.19 2.01 7.03
C TYR A 164 24.41 2.04 7.96
N GLY A 165 24.20 1.87 9.26
CA GLY A 165 25.30 1.88 10.25
C GLY A 165 26.32 0.77 10.02
N PHE A 166 25.89 -0.41 9.57
CA PHE A 166 26.79 -1.54 9.32
C PHE A 166 27.33 -1.58 7.88
N THR A 167 26.61 -1.06 6.88
CA THR A 167 27.02 -1.09 5.48
C THR A 167 27.69 0.21 5.01
N GLY A 168 27.41 1.34 5.65
CA GLY A 168 27.88 2.68 5.24
C GLY A 168 27.17 3.20 3.97
N THR A 169 26.23 2.45 3.38
CA THR A 169 25.54 2.82 2.15
C THR A 169 24.02 2.72 2.29
N THR A 170 23.30 3.50 1.48
CA THR A 170 21.82 3.47 1.43
C THR A 170 21.30 2.83 0.14
N SER A 171 22.15 2.61 -0.86
CA SER A 171 21.80 2.07 -2.17
C SER A 171 21.56 0.55 -2.09
N PHE A 172 20.45 0.07 -2.63
CA PHE A 172 20.12 -1.36 -2.65
C PHE A 172 21.14 -2.18 -3.44
N GLU A 173 21.70 -1.61 -4.51
CA GLU A 173 22.72 -2.27 -5.32
C GLU A 173 24.02 -2.48 -4.54
N GLU A 174 24.49 -1.45 -3.82
CA GLU A 174 25.71 -1.55 -3.02
C GLU A 174 25.51 -2.49 -1.83
N ILE A 175 24.35 -2.43 -1.17
CA ILE A 175 24.00 -3.34 -0.08
C ILE A 175 23.98 -4.79 -0.58
N SER A 176 23.44 -5.06 -1.77
CA SER A 176 23.44 -6.42 -2.32
C SER A 176 24.84 -6.93 -2.61
N LYS A 177 25.73 -6.08 -3.12
CA LYS A 177 27.15 -6.44 -3.34
C LYS A 177 27.88 -6.71 -2.03
N LEU A 178 27.61 -5.96 -0.98
CA LEU A 178 28.17 -6.20 0.35
C LEU A 178 27.62 -7.50 0.97
N SER A 179 26.34 -7.81 0.72
CA SER A 179 25.75 -9.06 1.24
C SER A 179 26.37 -10.33 0.64
N THR A 180 26.89 -10.29 -0.60
CA THR A 180 27.63 -11.41 -1.19
C THR A 180 28.99 -11.66 -0.50
N GLY A 181 29.59 -10.64 0.11
CA GLY A 181 30.84 -10.71 0.86
C GLY A 181 30.70 -11.03 2.36
N LEU A 182 29.49 -11.30 2.84
CA LEU A 182 29.20 -11.48 4.28
C LEU A 182 29.97 -12.63 4.94
N SER A 183 30.40 -13.63 4.18
CA SER A 183 31.28 -14.69 4.68
C SER A 183 32.65 -14.19 5.17
N THR A 184 33.03 -12.97 4.80
CA THR A 184 34.30 -12.31 5.18
C THR A 184 34.13 -11.23 6.25
N LEU A 185 32.87 -10.85 6.59
CA LEU A 185 32.57 -9.90 7.65
C LEU A 185 32.64 -10.55 9.04
N GLY A 186 32.88 -9.75 10.07
CA GLY A 186 32.88 -10.24 11.44
C GLY A 186 31.46 -10.63 11.90
N ASP A 187 31.36 -11.54 12.86
CA ASP A 187 30.09 -12.05 13.39
C ASP A 187 29.14 -10.93 13.90
N LEU A 188 29.70 -9.84 14.41
CA LEU A 188 28.94 -8.67 14.87
C LEU A 188 28.27 -7.89 13.74
N GLU A 189 28.97 -7.70 12.62
CA GLU A 189 28.42 -6.97 11.45
C GLU A 189 27.31 -7.79 10.81
N TYR A 190 27.49 -9.09 10.68
CA TYR A 190 26.48 -10.00 10.16
C TYR A 190 25.22 -9.99 11.03
N SER A 191 25.36 -10.12 12.35
CA SER A 191 24.21 -10.11 13.27
C SER A 191 23.47 -8.77 13.28
N GLY A 192 24.18 -7.64 13.17
CA GLY A 192 23.61 -6.32 13.08
C GLY A 192 22.77 -6.10 11.81
N LEU A 193 23.23 -6.61 10.66
CA LEU A 193 22.48 -6.58 9.41
C LEU A 193 21.20 -7.41 9.49
N LEU A 194 21.25 -8.61 10.09
CA LEU A 194 20.06 -9.45 10.26
C LEU A 194 19.01 -8.79 11.15
N VAL A 195 19.43 -8.16 12.23
CA VAL A 195 18.53 -7.40 13.11
C VAL A 195 17.89 -6.23 12.34
N GLY A 196 18.69 -5.47 11.59
CA GLY A 196 18.20 -4.38 10.73
C GLY A 196 17.17 -4.85 9.69
N LEU A 197 17.46 -5.99 9.03
CA LEU A 197 16.54 -6.60 8.07
C LEU A 197 15.24 -7.07 8.74
N GLY A 198 15.33 -7.64 9.95
CA GLY A 198 14.16 -8.02 10.74
C GLY A 198 13.24 -6.84 11.05
N PHE A 199 13.80 -5.68 11.44
CA PHE A 199 13.04 -4.47 11.69
C PHE A 199 12.41 -3.88 10.42
N ILE A 200 13.12 -3.85 9.30
CA ILE A 200 12.54 -3.44 8.00
C ILE A 200 11.39 -4.39 7.62
N GLY A 201 11.61 -5.70 7.73
CA GLY A 201 10.59 -6.71 7.48
C GLY A 201 9.34 -6.50 8.33
N ALA A 202 9.50 -6.30 9.66
CA ALA A 202 8.39 -6.04 10.57
C ALA A 202 7.60 -4.78 10.19
N GLY A 203 8.29 -3.69 9.81
CA GLY A 203 7.65 -2.44 9.38
C GLY A 203 6.81 -2.63 8.11
N ILE A 204 7.33 -3.33 7.10
CA ILE A 204 6.61 -3.58 5.85
C ILE A 204 5.47 -4.58 6.08
N LEU A 205 5.69 -5.66 6.85
CA LEU A 205 4.64 -6.63 7.19
C LEU A 205 3.48 -5.98 7.95
N PHE A 206 3.76 -5.00 8.83
CA PHE A 206 2.71 -4.18 9.45
C PHE A 206 1.89 -3.43 8.40
N LYS A 207 2.54 -2.75 7.45
CA LYS A 207 1.86 -1.99 6.40
C LYS A 207 1.01 -2.89 5.48
N MET A 208 1.43 -4.14 5.26
CA MET A 208 0.66 -5.15 4.50
C MET A 208 -0.46 -5.79 5.31
N ALA A 209 -0.49 -5.59 6.63
CA ALA A 209 -1.36 -6.27 7.58
C ALA A 209 -1.15 -7.79 7.65
N ALA A 210 0.11 -8.24 7.60
CA ALA A 210 0.46 -9.64 7.82
C ALA A 210 0.52 -9.98 9.31
N VAL A 211 0.25 -11.23 9.68
CA VAL A 211 0.38 -11.71 11.07
C VAL A 211 1.87 -11.77 11.44
N PRO A 212 2.26 -11.32 12.65
CA PRO A 212 1.42 -10.90 13.79
C PRO A 212 0.94 -9.43 13.76
N PHE A 213 1.36 -8.62 12.80
CA PHE A 213 1.15 -7.17 12.74
C PHE A 213 -0.18 -6.73 12.12
N HIS A 214 -1.19 -7.60 12.09
CA HIS A 214 -2.47 -7.41 11.38
C HIS A 214 -3.56 -6.67 12.18
N MET A 215 -3.38 -6.45 13.49
CA MET A 215 -4.45 -6.06 14.43
C MET A 215 -5.18 -4.76 14.06
N TRP A 216 -4.51 -3.84 13.37
CA TRP A 216 -5.09 -2.57 12.96
C TRP A 216 -6.12 -2.72 11.83
N SER A 217 -5.94 -3.70 10.94
CA SER A 217 -6.67 -3.80 9.66
C SER A 217 -8.17 -4.06 9.82
N PRO A 218 -8.69 -4.97 10.66
CA PRO A 218 -10.13 -5.20 10.79
C PRO A 218 -10.88 -3.98 11.32
N ASP A 219 -10.32 -3.28 12.29
CA ASP A 219 -10.94 -2.11 12.92
C ASP A 219 -10.94 -0.91 11.98
N VAL A 220 -9.83 -0.69 11.27
CA VAL A 220 -9.69 0.42 10.31
C VAL A 220 -10.59 0.21 9.09
N TYR A 221 -10.68 -1.01 8.55
CA TYR A 221 -11.58 -1.28 7.42
C TYR A 221 -13.05 -1.13 7.78
N GLU A 222 -13.42 -1.49 9.00
CA GLU A 222 -14.79 -1.30 9.49
C GLU A 222 -15.13 0.18 9.65
N GLY A 223 -14.26 0.96 10.30
CA GLY A 223 -14.54 2.34 10.69
C GLY A 223 -14.36 3.34 9.54
N ALA A 224 -13.44 3.11 8.61
CA ALA A 224 -13.22 3.98 7.48
C ALA A 224 -14.42 3.99 6.51
N PRO A 225 -14.65 5.11 5.75
CA PRO A 225 -15.62 5.15 4.67
C PRO A 225 -15.39 4.02 3.66
N THR A 226 -16.47 3.42 3.15
CA THR A 226 -16.39 2.19 2.33
C THR A 226 -15.46 2.30 1.10
N PRO A 227 -15.46 3.40 0.30
CA PRO A 227 -14.52 3.53 -0.81
C PRO A 227 -13.07 3.59 -0.37
N ILE A 228 -12.80 4.17 0.80
CA ILE A 228 -11.46 4.26 1.37
C ILE A 228 -11.01 2.87 1.83
N SER A 229 -11.90 2.09 2.45
CA SER A 229 -11.60 0.68 2.81
C SER A 229 -11.30 -0.16 1.58
N ALA A 230 -12.02 0.06 0.46
CA ALA A 230 -11.73 -0.58 -0.82
C ALA A 230 -10.33 -0.20 -1.35
N PHE A 231 -9.99 1.07 -1.31
CA PHE A 231 -8.67 1.56 -1.71
C PHE A 231 -7.55 0.95 -0.86
N PHE A 232 -7.71 0.89 0.47
CA PHE A 232 -6.74 0.28 1.39
C PHE A 232 -6.53 -1.23 1.13
N ALA A 233 -7.61 -1.92 0.75
CA ALA A 233 -7.54 -3.33 0.46
C ALA A 233 -6.72 -3.65 -0.79
N ILE A 234 -6.75 -2.78 -1.80
CA ILE A 234 -6.26 -3.09 -3.15
C ILE A 234 -4.92 -2.42 -3.42
N VAL A 235 -4.90 -1.10 -3.51
CA VAL A 235 -3.79 -0.36 -4.13
C VAL A 235 -2.50 -0.39 -3.29
N PRO A 236 -2.52 -0.10 -1.97
CA PRO A 236 -1.31 -0.13 -1.16
C PRO A 236 -0.64 -1.50 -1.11
N LYS A 237 -1.42 -2.59 -1.14
CA LYS A 237 -0.88 -3.94 -1.09
C LYS A 237 -0.05 -4.30 -2.31
N ILE A 238 -0.50 -3.88 -3.50
CA ILE A 238 0.26 -4.08 -4.75
C ILE A 238 1.64 -3.41 -4.62
N ALA A 239 1.68 -2.16 -4.19
CA ALA A 239 2.93 -1.42 -4.04
C ALA A 239 3.86 -2.01 -2.97
N LEU A 240 3.29 -2.39 -1.82
CA LEU A 240 4.07 -2.94 -0.69
C LEU A 240 4.63 -4.32 -0.99
N ILE A 241 3.88 -5.19 -1.69
CA ILE A 241 4.38 -6.51 -2.09
C ILE A 241 5.50 -6.37 -3.13
N ALA A 242 5.38 -5.43 -4.06
CA ALA A 242 6.44 -5.13 -5.00
C ALA A 242 7.71 -4.63 -4.31
N LEU A 243 7.59 -3.74 -3.33
CA LEU A 243 8.72 -3.30 -2.52
C LEU A 243 9.32 -4.47 -1.73
N PHE A 244 8.48 -5.27 -1.07
CA PHE A 244 8.90 -6.40 -0.26
C PHE A 244 9.70 -7.41 -1.08
N SER A 245 9.21 -7.74 -2.28
CA SER A 245 9.95 -8.62 -3.19
C SER A 245 11.27 -8.00 -3.64
N ARG A 246 11.34 -6.70 -3.90
CA ARG A 246 12.60 -6.02 -4.25
C ARG A 246 13.63 -6.08 -3.13
N ILE A 247 13.23 -5.83 -1.89
CA ILE A 247 14.15 -5.89 -0.75
C ILE A 247 14.61 -7.32 -0.49
N PHE A 248 13.71 -8.28 -0.34
CA PHE A 248 14.06 -9.62 0.10
C PHE A 248 14.61 -10.51 -1.00
N LEU A 249 14.10 -10.42 -2.24
CA LEU A 249 14.53 -11.28 -3.34
C LEU A 249 15.69 -10.69 -4.16
N PHE A 250 15.86 -9.37 -4.19
CA PHE A 250 16.94 -8.75 -4.97
C PHE A 250 18.05 -8.19 -4.08
N THR A 251 17.73 -7.43 -3.04
CA THR A 251 18.75 -6.79 -2.19
C THR A 251 19.39 -7.77 -1.21
N PHE A 252 18.59 -8.61 -0.54
CA PHE A 252 19.03 -9.54 0.50
C PHE A 252 18.87 -11.01 0.09
N HIS A 253 19.02 -11.31 -1.18
CA HIS A 253 18.90 -12.68 -1.70
C HIS A 253 19.85 -13.65 -1.01
N ASP A 254 21.11 -13.24 -0.79
CA ASP A 254 22.14 -14.11 -0.19
C ASP A 254 21.87 -14.44 1.28
N LEU A 255 21.01 -13.66 1.96
CA LEU A 255 20.55 -13.91 3.32
C LEU A 255 19.28 -14.76 3.39
N ILE A 256 18.91 -15.45 2.33
CA ILE A 256 17.65 -16.22 2.23
C ILE A 256 17.50 -17.22 3.38
N GLY A 257 18.57 -17.90 3.76
CA GLY A 257 18.55 -18.86 4.87
C GLY A 257 18.13 -18.27 6.23
N SER A 258 18.29 -16.95 6.41
CA SER A 258 17.97 -16.25 7.65
C SER A 258 16.54 -15.72 7.68
N TRP A 259 16.08 -15.08 6.58
CA TRP A 259 14.76 -14.43 6.56
C TRP A 259 13.61 -15.34 6.10
N GLN A 260 13.90 -16.38 5.33
CA GLN A 260 12.91 -17.29 4.73
C GLN A 260 11.96 -17.89 5.78
N TYR A 261 12.48 -18.41 6.87
CA TYR A 261 11.67 -19.04 7.93
C TYR A 261 10.76 -18.04 8.64
N ILE A 262 11.22 -16.80 8.83
CA ILE A 262 10.42 -15.75 9.46
C ILE A 262 9.23 -15.40 8.55
N ILE A 263 9.47 -15.22 7.26
CA ILE A 263 8.40 -14.93 6.29
C ILE A 263 7.42 -16.11 6.17
N LEU A 264 7.91 -17.35 6.18
CA LEU A 264 7.06 -18.54 6.20
C LEU A 264 6.14 -18.57 7.41
N LEU A 265 6.65 -18.30 8.62
CA LEU A 265 5.83 -18.24 9.83
C LEU A 265 4.76 -17.13 9.73
N CYS A 266 5.13 -15.95 9.26
CA CYS A 266 4.17 -14.86 9.04
C CYS A 266 3.10 -15.22 8.00
N SER A 267 3.47 -15.94 6.96
CA SER A 267 2.59 -16.39 5.90
C SER A 267 1.57 -17.41 6.42
N PHE A 268 2.02 -18.49 7.07
CA PHE A 268 1.12 -19.49 7.68
C PHE A 268 0.22 -18.86 8.73
N GLY A 269 0.78 -18.01 9.60
CA GLY A 269 -0.01 -17.26 10.57
C GLY A 269 -1.10 -16.42 9.91
N SER A 270 -0.79 -15.74 8.80
CA SER A 270 -1.75 -14.89 8.08
C SER A 270 -2.87 -15.70 7.42
N MET A 271 -2.58 -16.87 6.89
CA MET A 271 -3.60 -17.77 6.34
C MET A 271 -4.52 -18.30 7.42
N ILE A 272 -3.95 -18.78 8.55
CA ILE A 272 -4.73 -19.34 9.66
C ILE A 272 -5.62 -18.26 10.27
N VAL A 273 -5.05 -17.13 10.67
CA VAL A 273 -5.81 -16.03 11.31
C VAL A 273 -6.81 -15.42 10.34
N GLY A 274 -6.45 -15.28 9.05
CA GLY A 274 -7.36 -14.81 8.01
C GLY A 274 -8.59 -15.70 7.85
N ALA A 275 -8.39 -17.02 7.78
CA ALA A 275 -9.47 -17.98 7.63
C ALA A 275 -10.38 -18.07 8.88
N PHE A 276 -9.80 -18.34 10.05
CA PHE A 276 -10.56 -18.47 11.29
C PHE A 276 -11.19 -17.16 11.75
N GLY A 277 -10.47 -16.04 11.57
CA GLY A 277 -10.99 -14.72 11.88
C GLY A 277 -12.20 -14.35 11.02
N ALA A 278 -12.22 -14.73 9.74
CA ALA A 278 -13.33 -14.45 8.84
C ALA A 278 -14.61 -15.22 9.22
N LEU A 279 -14.51 -16.48 9.68
CA LEU A 279 -15.67 -17.32 10.00
C LEU A 279 -16.59 -16.73 11.08
N GLN A 280 -16.05 -15.98 12.01
CA GLN A 280 -16.82 -15.42 13.14
C GLN A 280 -17.35 -14.00 12.86
N GLN A 281 -17.05 -13.40 11.69
CA GLN A 281 -17.43 -12.02 11.44
C GLN A 281 -18.88 -11.90 10.96
N ARG A 282 -19.63 -11.00 11.61
CA ARG A 282 -20.99 -10.60 11.19
C ARG A 282 -21.01 -9.38 10.29
N LYS A 283 -19.95 -8.58 10.31
CA LYS A 283 -19.81 -7.33 9.54
C LYS A 283 -19.00 -7.59 8.28
N ILE A 284 -19.58 -7.32 7.11
CA ILE A 284 -18.98 -7.61 5.80
C ILE A 284 -17.61 -6.95 5.64
N LYS A 285 -17.43 -5.69 6.08
CA LYS A 285 -16.15 -5.00 5.98
C LYS A 285 -15.03 -5.69 6.79
N ARG A 286 -15.35 -6.18 8.00
CA ARG A 286 -14.39 -6.95 8.81
C ARG A 286 -14.07 -8.30 8.17
N LEU A 287 -15.07 -8.96 7.62
CA LEU A 287 -14.88 -10.21 6.88
C LEU A 287 -13.92 -10.00 5.71
N LEU A 288 -14.10 -8.93 4.90
CA LEU A 288 -13.21 -8.59 3.81
C LEU A 288 -11.80 -8.21 4.29
N ALA A 289 -11.67 -7.61 5.48
CA ALA A 289 -10.38 -7.34 6.09
C ALA A 289 -9.62 -8.63 6.42
N TYR A 290 -10.27 -9.61 7.07
CA TYR A 290 -9.66 -10.91 7.35
C TYR A 290 -9.35 -11.71 6.09
N SER A 291 -10.25 -11.68 5.09
CA SER A 291 -9.98 -12.26 3.77
C SER A 291 -8.70 -11.65 3.16
N SER A 292 -8.55 -10.33 3.25
CA SER A 292 -7.37 -9.64 2.72
C SER A 292 -6.07 -9.99 3.46
N ILE A 293 -6.13 -10.32 4.77
CA ILE A 293 -4.99 -10.84 5.55
C ILE A 293 -4.59 -12.23 5.03
N GLY A 294 -5.57 -13.12 4.80
CA GLY A 294 -5.31 -14.43 4.21
C GLY A 294 -4.66 -14.36 2.84
N HIS A 295 -5.13 -13.47 1.96
CA HIS A 295 -4.53 -13.25 0.65
C HIS A 295 -3.08 -12.76 0.72
N VAL A 296 -2.74 -11.88 1.67
CA VAL A 296 -1.35 -11.49 1.93
C VAL A 296 -0.52 -12.71 2.34
N GLY A 297 -1.09 -13.63 3.15
CA GLY A 297 -0.42 -14.87 3.51
C GLY A 297 -0.03 -15.70 2.27
N TYR A 298 -0.94 -15.87 1.29
CA TYR A 298 -0.64 -16.59 0.05
C TYR A 298 0.47 -15.90 -0.79
N MET A 299 0.48 -14.57 -0.84
CA MET A 299 1.55 -13.84 -1.55
C MET A 299 2.91 -13.99 -0.87
N LEU A 300 2.93 -14.01 0.47
CA LEU A 300 4.16 -14.18 1.25
C LEU A 300 4.76 -15.58 1.08
N ILE A 301 3.97 -16.65 0.89
CA ILE A 301 4.50 -17.98 0.55
C ILE A 301 5.29 -17.93 -0.76
N GLY A 302 4.75 -17.29 -1.80
CA GLY A 302 5.44 -17.18 -3.07
C GLY A 302 6.78 -16.43 -2.96
N ILE A 303 6.85 -15.39 -2.12
CA ILE A 303 8.11 -14.68 -1.86
C ILE A 303 9.07 -15.53 -1.03
N SER A 304 8.57 -16.28 -0.04
CA SER A 304 9.42 -17.13 0.81
C SER A 304 10.08 -18.28 0.06
N ALA A 305 9.56 -18.66 -1.12
CA ALA A 305 10.24 -19.63 -2.00
C ALA A 305 11.62 -19.16 -2.46
N GLY A 306 11.86 -17.84 -2.51
CA GLY A 306 13.17 -17.27 -2.87
C GLY A 306 13.58 -17.50 -4.32
N THR A 307 12.67 -17.95 -5.18
CA THR A 307 12.93 -18.30 -6.58
C THR A 307 12.22 -17.33 -7.53
N LEU A 308 12.71 -17.24 -8.76
CA LEU A 308 12.05 -16.46 -9.82
C LEU A 308 10.64 -17.00 -10.14
N GLU A 309 10.45 -18.31 -10.07
CA GLU A 309 9.16 -18.95 -10.28
C GLU A 309 8.16 -18.55 -9.18
N GLY A 310 8.63 -18.48 -7.92
CA GLY A 310 7.85 -17.97 -6.79
C GLY A 310 7.41 -16.52 -7.02
N LEU A 311 8.32 -15.66 -7.49
CA LEU A 311 8.01 -14.27 -7.83
C LEU A 311 6.98 -14.17 -8.97
N GLN A 312 7.10 -14.97 -10.03
CA GLN A 312 6.11 -15.02 -11.11
C GLN A 312 4.73 -15.42 -10.60
N GLY A 313 4.67 -16.43 -9.71
CA GLY A 313 3.43 -16.83 -9.05
C GLY A 313 2.80 -15.69 -8.24
N VAL A 314 3.60 -14.92 -7.51
CA VAL A 314 3.14 -13.73 -6.76
C VAL A 314 2.57 -12.67 -7.70
N LEU A 315 3.23 -12.38 -8.82
CA LEU A 315 2.77 -11.39 -9.80
C LEU A 315 1.41 -11.79 -10.41
N ILE A 316 1.24 -13.04 -10.78
CA ILE A 316 -0.05 -13.57 -11.26
C ILE A 316 -1.11 -13.43 -10.16
N TYR A 317 -0.76 -13.79 -8.92
CA TYR A 317 -1.69 -13.71 -7.78
C TYR A 317 -2.14 -12.27 -7.48
N ILE A 318 -1.24 -11.28 -7.57
CA ILE A 318 -1.57 -9.87 -7.42
C ILE A 318 -2.66 -9.45 -8.41
N ILE A 319 -2.55 -9.86 -9.68
CA ILE A 319 -3.55 -9.52 -10.71
C ILE A 319 -4.90 -10.14 -10.35
N LEU A 320 -4.92 -11.42 -10.02
CA LEU A 320 -6.15 -12.13 -9.64
C LEU A 320 -6.80 -11.50 -8.40
N TYR A 321 -5.98 -11.18 -7.38
CA TYR A 321 -6.43 -10.50 -6.18
C TYR A 321 -7.03 -9.12 -6.48
N MET A 322 -6.37 -8.33 -7.33
CA MET A 322 -6.85 -7.01 -7.74
C MET A 322 -8.24 -7.11 -8.40
N VAL A 323 -8.42 -8.01 -9.36
CA VAL A 323 -9.70 -8.18 -10.07
C VAL A 323 -10.78 -8.67 -9.10
N MET A 324 -10.50 -9.70 -8.29
CA MET A 324 -11.46 -10.24 -7.34
C MET A 324 -11.88 -9.20 -6.30
N SER A 325 -10.93 -8.48 -5.72
CA SER A 325 -11.21 -7.50 -4.67
C SER A 325 -11.95 -6.28 -5.24
N THR A 326 -11.62 -5.81 -6.44
CA THR A 326 -12.38 -4.73 -7.09
C THR A 326 -13.83 -5.13 -7.32
N CYS A 327 -14.11 -6.34 -7.81
CA CYS A 327 -15.47 -6.86 -7.98
C CYS A 327 -16.22 -6.92 -6.65
N MET A 328 -15.60 -7.44 -5.59
CA MET A 328 -16.25 -7.57 -4.27
C MET A 328 -16.58 -6.20 -3.65
N TRP A 329 -15.67 -5.23 -3.71
CA TRP A 329 -15.94 -3.90 -3.17
C TRP A 329 -16.94 -3.10 -4.00
N THR A 330 -16.96 -3.25 -5.33
CA THR A 330 -17.96 -2.61 -6.19
C THR A 330 -19.37 -3.14 -5.94
N THR A 331 -19.53 -4.46 -5.81
CA THR A 331 -20.83 -5.07 -5.45
C THR A 331 -21.31 -4.59 -4.08
N LEU A 332 -20.43 -4.48 -3.10
CA LEU A 332 -20.77 -3.99 -1.77
C LEU A 332 -21.22 -2.52 -1.80
N LEU A 333 -20.55 -1.67 -2.58
CA LEU A 333 -20.93 -0.27 -2.76
C LEU A 333 -22.26 -0.14 -3.49
N SER A 334 -22.53 -0.93 -4.53
CA SER A 334 -23.79 -0.92 -5.28
C SER A 334 -24.97 -1.38 -4.42
N LEU A 335 -24.80 -2.41 -3.60
CA LEU A 335 -25.83 -2.88 -2.66
C LEU A 335 -26.15 -1.84 -1.58
N SER A 336 -25.15 -1.13 -1.07
CA SER A 336 -25.36 -0.05 -0.10
C SER A 336 -26.18 1.08 -0.71
N TYR A 337 -25.97 1.39 -1.97
CA TYR A 337 -26.74 2.37 -2.75
C TYR A 337 -28.20 1.96 -2.91
N GLN A 338 -28.47 0.72 -3.39
CA GLN A 338 -29.83 0.22 -3.59
C GLN A 338 -30.65 0.18 -2.30
N ASN A 339 -30.06 -0.22 -1.17
CA ASN A 339 -30.75 -0.28 0.12
C ASN A 339 -31.14 1.13 0.64
N LYS A 340 -30.38 2.17 0.33
CA LYS A 340 -30.72 3.56 0.68
C LYS A 340 -31.79 4.12 -0.23
N VAL A 341 -31.70 3.92 -1.54
CA VAL A 341 -32.70 4.36 -2.53
C VAL A 341 -34.04 3.65 -2.30
N GLY A 342 -34.05 2.38 -1.96
CA GLY A 342 -35.26 1.63 -1.63
C GLY A 342 -35.98 2.07 -0.35
N ARG A 343 -35.29 2.76 0.57
CA ARG A 343 -35.91 3.34 1.80
C ARG A 343 -36.50 4.73 1.60
N VAL A 344 -36.23 5.37 0.47
CA VAL A 344 -36.72 6.71 0.13
C VAL A 344 -37.99 6.63 -0.74
N LYS A 345 -38.39 5.44 -1.19
CA LYS A 345 -39.70 5.12 -1.80
C LYS A 345 -40.64 4.49 -0.77
#